data_f5317300f8df1625d4a68ce7af5559c0
#
_entry.id   f5317300f8df1625d4a68ce7af5559c0
#
_cell.length_a   1.000
_cell.length_b   1.000
_cell.length_c   1.000
_cell.angle_alpha   90.00
_cell.angle_beta   90.00
_cell.angle_gamma   90.00
#
_symmetry.space_group_name_H-M   'P 1'
#
loop_
_entity.id
_entity.type
_entity.pdbx_description
1 polymer ?
#
loop_
_entity_poly.entity_id
_entity_poly.type
_entity_poly.pdbx_seq_one_letter_code
_entity_poly.pdbx_strand_id
1 'polypeptide(L)'
;MAFEYINKDGNRKPKITPNIENISDFKKDFIWEEMFEEIPWLPGGGLNNAYVCIDSHVDSGAGDNVAMIWNGKNDEEETYTFKDLKVHTDKFANVLKSLGVNKGDRVFVFMDRLPECYISVFGGLKIGAIVGPLFSAFGPDPVKDRMLDSGAKILVTQPELRKKIESILTDLPDLEKIIIVNKNNREENALVGEDLSYEELMASSEPIESIENTSQYDYSIMHYTSGTTGKPKGALHRHQSIVQQYATGKWALDFQKNDIYWCTADPGWVTGTSYGMFAPWSNGITQIIYEGGFSASKWYSVIEKYDVNVWYTAPTAIRMLMKAGDSPIKKSDLSSLRFIASVGEPLNPEAVVWGNENYGMPIHDNWWQTETGAIMCANLSSMQIRPGSMGLPMPGIELAILDKDLKRLPPNEPGILAVKPGWPSQFFAYWKNDERYNSRFKRGWYITGDEAFMDEDGYFWFQGRSDDVINTAGHLVSPFEVESALIEHEAVAEAGVIGIPDKLAMEVVKAFVALNNGYEWNKELRLELMKFSRGKLSAAVAPRDIDYVETMPKTRSGKIMRRLLKARELGLPEGDISTLEDD
;
A
#
# COMPACT_ATOMS: atom_id res chain seq x y z
N MET A 1 -20.51 9.05 19.32
CA MET A 1 -20.80 10.43 18.83
C MET A 1 -20.31 10.50 17.41
N ALA A 2 -21.05 11.12 16.50
CA ALA A 2 -20.49 11.38 15.17
C ALA A 2 -19.37 12.40 15.34
N PHE A 3 -18.20 12.14 14.75
CA PHE A 3 -17.10 13.10 14.76
C PHE A 3 -17.49 14.34 13.97
N GLU A 4 -17.03 15.50 14.44
CA GLU A 4 -17.25 16.75 13.69
C GLU A 4 -16.47 16.72 12.37
N TYR A 5 -17.09 17.22 11.32
CA TYR A 5 -16.45 17.38 10.02
C TYR A 5 -15.35 18.45 10.10
N ILE A 6 -14.21 18.18 9.47
CA ILE A 6 -13.08 19.09 9.45
C ILE A 6 -13.15 19.93 8.18
N ASN A 7 -13.51 21.21 8.33
CA ASN A 7 -13.53 22.16 7.23
C ASN A 7 -12.12 22.66 6.92
N LYS A 8 -11.86 22.94 5.66
CA LYS A 8 -10.59 23.52 5.16
C LYS A 8 -10.68 25.06 5.12
N ASP A 9 -10.96 25.68 6.27
CA ASP A 9 -11.07 27.12 6.44
C ASP A 9 -10.11 27.66 7.51
N GLY A 10 -9.92 28.96 7.59
CA GLY A 10 -9.03 29.60 8.56
C GLY A 10 -7.62 29.00 8.56
N ASN A 11 -7.14 28.57 9.72
CA ASN A 11 -5.81 27.96 9.91
C ASN A 11 -5.70 26.54 9.33
N ARG A 12 -6.82 25.94 8.88
CA ARG A 12 -6.90 24.61 8.28
C ARG A 12 -6.88 24.64 6.76
N LYS A 13 -6.77 25.82 6.16
CA LYS A 13 -6.57 25.94 4.71
C LYS A 13 -5.29 25.23 4.29
N PRO A 14 -5.26 24.62 3.09
CA PRO A 14 -4.03 24.11 2.52
C PRO A 14 -2.94 25.19 2.53
N LYS A 15 -1.71 24.80 2.90
CA LYS A 15 -0.56 25.74 2.93
C LYS A 15 -0.21 26.30 1.56
N ILE A 16 -0.61 25.59 0.51
CA ILE A 16 -0.42 25.93 -0.90
C ILE A 16 -1.72 25.67 -1.66
N THR A 17 -1.86 26.26 -2.85
CA THR A 17 -3.02 26.00 -3.73
C THR A 17 -3.02 24.53 -4.17
N PRO A 18 -4.09 23.77 -3.87
CA PRO A 18 -4.20 22.38 -4.28
C PRO A 18 -4.27 22.21 -5.80
N ASN A 19 -3.76 21.08 -6.31
CA ASN A 19 -3.89 20.74 -7.74
C ASN A 19 -5.35 20.58 -8.18
N ILE A 20 -6.23 20.17 -7.27
CA ILE A 20 -7.68 20.17 -7.47
C ILE A 20 -8.31 21.08 -6.41
N GLU A 21 -8.77 22.26 -6.79
CA GLU A 21 -9.47 23.17 -5.88
C GLU A 21 -10.92 22.76 -5.64
N ASN A 22 -11.59 22.24 -6.67
CA ASN A 22 -12.95 21.73 -6.60
C ASN A 22 -13.08 20.44 -7.43
N ILE A 23 -13.21 19.31 -6.74
CA ILE A 23 -13.30 18.00 -7.40
C ILE A 23 -14.57 17.85 -8.27
N SER A 24 -15.68 18.48 -7.88
CA SER A 24 -16.94 18.36 -8.65
C SER A 24 -16.85 19.08 -9.99
N ASP A 25 -16.18 20.22 -10.05
CA ASP A 25 -15.97 20.95 -11.30
C ASP A 25 -14.94 20.25 -12.18
N PHE A 26 -13.88 19.73 -11.58
CA PHE A 26 -12.84 18.98 -12.29
C PHE A 26 -13.36 17.71 -12.98
N LYS A 27 -14.31 17.00 -12.34
CA LYS A 27 -14.87 15.76 -12.87
C LYS A 27 -15.76 15.94 -14.10
N LYS A 28 -16.38 17.10 -14.29
CA LYS A 28 -17.41 17.29 -15.32
C LYS A 28 -16.94 16.98 -16.73
N ASP A 29 -15.72 17.40 -17.03
CA ASP A 29 -15.16 17.37 -18.39
C ASP A 29 -13.95 16.43 -18.50
N PHE A 30 -13.61 15.71 -17.44
CA PHE A 30 -12.41 14.87 -17.38
C PHE A 30 -12.53 13.60 -18.23
N ILE A 31 -11.53 13.33 -19.06
CA ILE A 31 -11.31 12.10 -19.81
C ILE A 31 -9.86 11.62 -19.62
N TRP A 32 -9.65 10.31 -19.58
CA TRP A 32 -8.32 9.72 -19.38
C TRP A 32 -7.35 10.01 -20.51
N GLU A 33 -7.86 10.24 -21.73
CA GLU A 33 -7.07 10.58 -22.90
C GLU A 33 -6.17 11.79 -22.66
N GLU A 34 -6.63 12.80 -21.93
CA GLU A 34 -5.84 13.98 -21.54
C GLU A 34 -4.61 13.60 -20.71
N MET A 35 -4.77 12.65 -19.78
CA MET A 35 -3.65 12.16 -18.96
C MET A 35 -2.67 11.32 -19.77
N PHE A 36 -3.15 10.56 -20.78
CA PHE A 36 -2.26 9.85 -21.69
C PHE A 36 -1.43 10.81 -22.56
N GLU A 37 -1.96 11.99 -22.89
CA GLU A 37 -1.23 13.04 -23.61
C GLU A 37 -0.25 13.80 -22.70
N GLU A 38 -0.54 13.90 -21.40
CA GLU A 38 0.30 14.63 -20.44
C GLU A 38 1.60 13.87 -20.09
N ILE A 39 1.57 12.53 -20.08
CA ILE A 39 2.75 11.73 -19.74
C ILE A 39 3.72 11.59 -20.92
N PRO A 40 5.05 11.52 -20.67
CA PRO A 40 6.03 11.33 -21.73
C PRO A 40 6.02 9.89 -22.28
N TRP A 41 5.99 9.76 -23.59
CA TRP A 41 6.11 8.50 -24.33
C TRP A 41 7.54 8.28 -24.80
N LEU A 42 7.94 7.02 -25.01
CA LEU A 42 9.21 6.71 -25.66
C LEU A 42 9.32 7.39 -27.03
N PRO A 43 10.52 7.80 -27.44
CA PRO A 43 10.72 8.41 -28.78
C PRO A 43 10.20 7.54 -29.93
N GLY A 44 10.12 6.21 -29.76
CA GLY A 44 9.54 5.26 -30.73
C GLY A 44 8.02 5.07 -30.62
N GLY A 45 7.31 5.84 -29.76
CA GLY A 45 5.86 5.79 -29.60
C GLY A 45 5.37 4.68 -28.65
N GLY A 46 6.27 4.00 -27.95
CA GLY A 46 5.94 3.05 -26.89
C GLY A 46 5.72 3.74 -25.53
N LEU A 47 5.21 2.98 -24.56
CA LEU A 47 5.09 3.42 -23.17
C LEU A 47 5.86 2.48 -22.26
N ASN A 48 6.81 3.04 -21.49
CA ASN A 48 7.61 2.29 -20.52
C ASN A 48 7.65 3.04 -19.18
N ASN A 49 7.28 2.37 -18.09
CA ASN A 49 7.23 3.00 -16.76
C ASN A 49 8.59 3.55 -16.33
N ALA A 50 9.69 2.88 -16.67
CA ALA A 50 11.03 3.37 -16.33
C ALA A 50 11.37 4.67 -17.08
N TYR A 51 11.01 4.75 -18.36
CA TYR A 51 11.19 5.97 -19.14
C TYR A 51 10.41 7.14 -18.53
N VAL A 52 9.12 6.93 -18.24
CA VAL A 52 8.27 7.99 -17.66
C VAL A 52 8.82 8.47 -16.32
N CYS A 53 9.29 7.55 -15.47
CA CYS A 53 9.74 7.88 -14.12
C CYS A 53 11.16 8.45 -14.02
N ILE A 54 12.03 8.14 -15.00
CA ILE A 54 13.46 8.47 -14.87
C ILE A 54 13.98 9.19 -16.11
N ASP A 55 13.99 8.52 -17.26
CA ASP A 55 14.70 8.99 -18.44
C ASP A 55 14.09 10.28 -19.01
N SER A 56 12.78 10.39 -18.98
CA SER A 56 12.05 11.58 -19.46
C SER A 56 12.47 12.87 -18.74
N HIS A 57 12.82 12.78 -17.45
CA HIS A 57 13.33 13.93 -16.70
C HIS A 57 14.72 14.34 -17.16
N VAL A 58 15.56 13.38 -17.54
CA VAL A 58 16.89 13.68 -18.13
C VAL A 58 16.71 14.31 -19.50
N ASP A 59 15.85 13.74 -20.34
CA ASP A 59 15.58 14.22 -21.69
C ASP A 59 14.97 15.63 -21.71
N SER A 60 14.15 15.96 -20.69
CA SER A 60 13.56 17.30 -20.52
C SER A 60 14.48 18.34 -19.85
N GLY A 61 15.72 17.95 -19.49
CA GLY A 61 16.69 18.83 -18.84
C GLY A 61 16.56 18.94 -17.31
N ALA A 62 15.74 18.10 -16.68
CA ALA A 62 15.60 18.01 -15.22
C ALA A 62 16.48 16.91 -14.59
N GLY A 63 17.43 16.37 -15.33
CA GLY A 63 18.27 15.25 -14.93
C GLY A 63 19.11 15.49 -13.66
N ASP A 64 19.49 16.71 -13.38
CA ASP A 64 20.27 17.09 -12.18
C ASP A 64 19.39 17.29 -10.94
N ASN A 65 18.06 17.22 -11.05
CA ASN A 65 17.17 17.26 -9.89
C ASN A 65 17.34 15.98 -9.06
N VAL A 66 17.30 16.14 -7.72
CA VAL A 66 17.35 15.00 -6.79
C VAL A 66 16.07 14.18 -6.92
N ALA A 67 16.23 12.90 -7.19
CA ALA A 67 15.13 11.94 -7.28
C ALA A 67 14.96 11.15 -5.97
N MET A 68 16.07 10.76 -5.34
CA MET A 68 16.09 9.89 -4.18
C MET A 68 17.15 10.34 -3.17
N ILE A 69 16.76 10.39 -1.90
CA ILE A 69 17.69 10.49 -0.77
C ILE A 69 17.48 9.22 0.06
N TRP A 70 18.49 8.36 0.10
CA TRP A 70 18.46 7.15 0.92
C TRP A 70 19.11 7.41 2.27
N ASN A 71 18.43 6.99 3.35
CA ASN A 71 18.94 7.00 4.71
C ASN A 71 18.97 5.56 5.24
N GLY A 72 20.16 5.02 5.34
CA GLY A 72 20.44 3.67 5.80
C GLY A 72 20.15 3.45 7.28
N LYS A 73 20.03 2.18 7.67
CA LYS A 73 19.78 1.79 9.07
C LYS A 73 20.90 2.16 10.05
N ASN A 74 22.11 2.35 9.56
CA ASN A 74 23.29 2.77 10.33
C ASN A 74 23.63 4.26 10.11
N ASP A 75 22.64 5.07 9.74
CA ASP A 75 22.78 6.50 9.45
C ASP A 75 23.64 6.83 8.21
N GLU A 76 23.87 5.86 7.32
CA GLU A 76 24.44 6.14 6.01
C GLU A 76 23.47 7.01 5.19
N GLU A 77 24.01 7.80 4.27
CA GLU A 77 23.22 8.67 3.40
C GLU A 77 23.78 8.68 1.99
N GLU A 78 22.89 8.49 1.02
CA GLU A 78 23.20 8.59 -0.39
C GLU A 78 22.13 9.40 -1.11
N THR A 79 22.55 10.23 -2.05
CA THR A 79 21.66 11.05 -2.86
C THR A 79 21.83 10.69 -4.32
N TYR A 80 20.72 10.50 -5.02
CA TYR A 80 20.68 10.19 -6.45
C TYR A 80 19.84 11.23 -7.19
N THR A 81 20.41 11.80 -8.24
CA THR A 81 19.68 12.59 -9.23
C THR A 81 18.94 11.66 -10.20
N PHE A 82 18.02 12.21 -11.00
CA PHE A 82 17.42 11.42 -12.10
C PHE A 82 18.48 10.93 -13.09
N LYS A 83 19.52 11.70 -13.32
CA LYS A 83 20.66 11.30 -14.17
C LYS A 83 21.45 10.14 -13.58
N ASP A 84 21.68 10.13 -12.26
CA ASP A 84 22.33 9.00 -11.59
C ASP A 84 21.47 7.76 -11.68
N LEU A 85 20.16 7.87 -11.39
CA LEU A 85 19.23 6.76 -11.53
C LEU A 85 19.19 6.22 -12.96
N LYS A 86 19.20 7.12 -13.97
CA LYS A 86 19.26 6.69 -15.36
C LYS A 86 20.48 5.83 -15.63
N VAL A 87 21.67 6.29 -15.25
CA VAL A 87 22.93 5.56 -15.47
C VAL A 87 22.91 4.20 -14.77
N HIS A 88 22.48 4.15 -13.50
CA HIS A 88 22.44 2.90 -12.74
C HIS A 88 21.41 1.91 -13.30
N THR A 89 20.22 2.38 -13.64
CA THR A 89 19.17 1.53 -14.20
C THR A 89 19.49 1.06 -15.62
N ASP A 90 20.18 1.87 -16.44
CA ASP A 90 20.67 1.47 -17.75
C ASP A 90 21.74 0.37 -17.65
N LYS A 91 22.69 0.50 -16.70
CA LYS A 91 23.70 -0.53 -16.44
C LYS A 91 23.05 -1.84 -15.98
N PHE A 92 22.13 -1.78 -15.02
CA PHE A 92 21.46 -2.97 -14.52
C PHE A 92 20.58 -3.65 -15.60
N ALA A 93 19.93 -2.86 -16.46
CA ALA A 93 19.23 -3.36 -17.64
C ALA A 93 20.16 -4.15 -18.57
N ASN A 94 21.40 -3.65 -18.79
CA ASN A 94 22.40 -4.36 -19.59
C ASN A 94 22.90 -5.64 -18.89
N VAL A 95 23.07 -5.60 -17.56
CA VAL A 95 23.37 -6.82 -16.76
C VAL A 95 22.31 -7.88 -17.02
N LEU A 96 21.03 -7.56 -16.89
CA LEU A 96 19.95 -8.51 -17.14
C LEU A 96 19.94 -9.05 -18.56
N LYS A 97 20.18 -8.21 -19.59
CA LYS A 97 20.33 -8.63 -20.98
C LYS A 97 21.51 -9.62 -21.14
N SER A 98 22.65 -9.35 -20.51
CA SER A 98 23.82 -10.22 -20.59
C SER A 98 23.59 -11.59 -19.93
N LEU A 99 22.68 -11.67 -18.97
CA LEU A 99 22.23 -12.90 -18.32
C LEU A 99 21.09 -13.59 -19.09
N GLY A 100 20.72 -13.13 -20.28
CA GLY A 100 19.73 -13.78 -21.14
C GLY A 100 18.28 -13.45 -20.80
N VAL A 101 18.02 -12.40 -20.01
CA VAL A 101 16.66 -11.94 -19.72
C VAL A 101 16.07 -11.23 -20.94
N ASN A 102 14.89 -11.65 -21.35
CA ASN A 102 14.16 -11.09 -22.48
C ASN A 102 12.87 -10.40 -22.02
N LYS A 103 12.26 -9.63 -22.93
CA LYS A 103 10.93 -9.05 -22.72
C LYS A 103 9.92 -10.12 -22.30
N GLY A 104 9.19 -9.85 -21.23
CA GLY A 104 8.19 -10.75 -20.66
C GLY A 104 8.73 -11.82 -19.69
N ASP A 105 10.06 -11.96 -19.56
CA ASP A 105 10.64 -12.78 -18.49
C ASP A 105 10.40 -12.15 -17.12
N ARG A 106 10.38 -12.97 -16.07
CA ARG A 106 10.11 -12.49 -14.71
C ARG A 106 11.40 -12.32 -13.93
N VAL A 107 11.60 -11.11 -13.43
CA VAL A 107 12.70 -10.72 -12.56
C VAL A 107 12.13 -10.36 -11.19
N PHE A 108 12.54 -11.07 -10.15
CA PHE A 108 12.03 -10.82 -8.80
C PHE A 108 13.09 -10.13 -7.95
N VAL A 109 12.62 -9.21 -7.10
CA VAL A 109 13.48 -8.44 -6.18
C VAL A 109 13.02 -8.72 -4.76
N PHE A 110 13.89 -9.33 -3.95
CA PHE A 110 13.64 -9.66 -2.55
C PHE A 110 14.71 -9.01 -1.68
N MET A 111 14.44 -7.79 -1.24
CA MET A 111 15.43 -6.91 -0.66
C MET A 111 14.79 -5.89 0.27
N ASP A 112 15.55 -5.40 1.26
CA ASP A 112 15.17 -4.23 2.05
C ASP A 112 15.13 -2.96 1.18
N ARG A 113 14.74 -1.85 1.77
CA ARG A 113 14.66 -0.54 1.08
C ARG A 113 16.06 0.05 0.80
N LEU A 114 16.83 -0.65 -0.03
CA LEU A 114 18.13 -0.21 -0.53
C LEU A 114 17.96 0.51 -1.89
N PRO A 115 18.84 1.44 -2.27
CA PRO A 115 18.81 2.05 -3.60
C PRO A 115 18.81 1.02 -4.73
N GLU A 116 19.54 -0.06 -4.55
CA GLU A 116 19.66 -1.16 -5.50
C GLU A 116 18.34 -1.91 -5.74
N CYS A 117 17.40 -1.89 -4.75
CA CYS A 117 16.05 -2.40 -4.94
C CYS A 117 15.32 -1.63 -6.04
N TYR A 118 15.34 -0.32 -5.96
CA TYR A 118 14.72 0.58 -6.93
C TYR A 118 15.40 0.50 -8.30
N ILE A 119 16.72 0.50 -8.32
CA ILE A 119 17.53 0.35 -9.54
C ILE A 119 17.21 -0.98 -10.22
N SER A 120 17.06 -2.06 -9.48
CA SER A 120 16.74 -3.39 -10.02
C SER A 120 15.34 -3.44 -10.63
N VAL A 121 14.35 -2.83 -9.98
CA VAL A 121 12.98 -2.74 -10.51
C VAL A 121 12.97 -1.98 -11.83
N PHE A 122 13.54 -0.79 -11.87
CA PHE A 122 13.51 0.05 -13.07
C PHE A 122 14.41 -0.49 -14.20
N GLY A 123 15.57 -1.08 -13.88
CA GLY A 123 16.40 -1.76 -14.85
C GLY A 123 15.69 -2.94 -15.53
N GLY A 124 14.93 -3.74 -14.76
CA GLY A 124 14.07 -4.80 -15.32
C GLY A 124 12.98 -4.24 -16.23
N LEU A 125 12.32 -3.16 -15.86
CA LEU A 125 11.30 -2.50 -16.67
C LEU A 125 11.86 -1.93 -17.97
N LYS A 126 13.13 -1.45 -17.98
CA LYS A 126 13.79 -0.93 -19.19
C LYS A 126 13.96 -1.96 -20.28
N ILE A 127 14.09 -3.23 -19.96
CA ILE A 127 14.18 -4.33 -20.93
C ILE A 127 12.84 -5.03 -21.18
N GLY A 128 11.74 -4.50 -20.64
CA GLY A 128 10.41 -5.08 -20.80
C GLY A 128 10.19 -6.36 -19.99
N ALA A 129 10.99 -6.63 -18.97
CA ALA A 129 10.74 -7.72 -18.04
C ALA A 129 9.52 -7.44 -17.17
N ILE A 130 8.83 -8.49 -16.71
CA ILE A 130 7.79 -8.41 -15.68
C ILE A 130 8.49 -8.47 -14.34
N VAL A 131 8.45 -7.37 -13.58
CA VAL A 131 9.15 -7.29 -12.30
C VAL A 131 8.21 -7.65 -11.15
N GLY A 132 8.66 -8.51 -10.24
CA GLY A 132 7.94 -8.94 -9.05
C GLY A 132 8.66 -8.54 -7.77
N PRO A 133 8.40 -7.38 -7.18
CA PRO A 133 8.95 -7.06 -5.87
C PRO A 133 8.32 -7.93 -4.78
N LEU A 134 9.15 -8.47 -3.89
CA LEU A 134 8.72 -9.27 -2.75
C LEU A 134 8.97 -8.51 -1.45
N PHE A 135 8.03 -8.63 -0.52
CA PHE A 135 8.16 -8.03 0.80
C PHE A 135 9.35 -8.62 1.56
N SER A 136 10.29 -7.77 1.98
CA SER A 136 11.58 -8.17 2.57
C SER A 136 11.43 -9.01 3.86
N ALA A 137 10.32 -8.86 4.56
CA ALA A 137 10.05 -9.65 5.75
C ALA A 137 9.47 -11.05 5.48
N PHE A 138 9.18 -11.45 4.23
CA PHE A 138 8.70 -12.80 3.96
C PHE A 138 9.67 -13.88 4.43
N GLY A 139 9.09 -15.00 4.92
CA GLY A 139 9.79 -16.24 5.17
C GLY A 139 10.01 -17.07 3.89
N PRO A 140 10.62 -18.28 4.00
CA PRO A 140 10.89 -19.13 2.85
C PRO A 140 9.63 -19.50 2.05
N ASP A 141 8.58 -19.99 2.71
CA ASP A 141 7.37 -20.51 2.03
C ASP A 141 6.64 -19.44 1.18
N PRO A 142 6.39 -18.20 1.69
CA PRO A 142 5.84 -17.14 0.88
C PRO A 142 6.67 -16.77 -0.35
N VAL A 143 8.00 -16.81 -0.24
CA VAL A 143 8.90 -16.57 -1.37
C VAL A 143 8.79 -17.72 -2.37
N LYS A 144 8.86 -18.97 -1.89
CA LYS A 144 8.72 -20.18 -2.70
C LYS A 144 7.44 -20.18 -3.54
N ASP A 145 6.30 -19.97 -2.89
CA ASP A 145 4.99 -19.97 -3.59
C ASP A 145 4.95 -18.98 -4.73
N ARG A 146 5.47 -17.77 -4.53
CA ARG A 146 5.48 -16.70 -5.55
C ARG A 146 6.47 -16.96 -6.68
N MET A 147 7.66 -17.43 -6.33
CA MET A 147 8.70 -17.78 -7.30
C MET A 147 8.27 -18.95 -8.20
N LEU A 148 7.69 -20.00 -7.62
CA LEU A 148 7.16 -21.15 -8.36
C LEU A 148 6.01 -20.78 -9.28
N ASP A 149 5.02 -20.04 -8.77
CA ASP A 149 3.86 -19.64 -9.55
C ASP A 149 4.24 -18.74 -10.73
N SER A 150 5.11 -17.75 -10.49
CA SER A 150 5.57 -16.81 -11.52
C SER A 150 6.51 -17.46 -12.54
N GLY A 151 7.29 -18.48 -12.15
CA GLY A 151 8.41 -19.00 -12.94
C GLY A 151 9.48 -17.92 -13.11
N ALA A 152 9.86 -17.25 -12.03
CA ALA A 152 10.88 -16.20 -12.07
C ALA A 152 12.26 -16.78 -12.40
N LYS A 153 12.95 -16.14 -13.36
CA LYS A 153 14.28 -16.57 -13.83
C LYS A 153 15.42 -15.97 -13.02
N ILE A 154 15.26 -14.72 -12.58
CA ILE A 154 16.27 -13.97 -11.83
C ILE A 154 15.68 -13.57 -10.49
N LEU A 155 16.47 -13.75 -9.44
CA LEU A 155 16.22 -13.20 -8.12
C LEU A 155 17.35 -12.23 -7.76
N VAL A 156 16.99 -10.97 -7.47
CA VAL A 156 17.92 -9.99 -6.90
C VAL A 156 17.63 -9.90 -5.41
N THR A 157 18.65 -10.11 -4.57
CA THR A 157 18.47 -10.17 -3.12
C THR A 157 19.72 -9.69 -2.38
N GLN A 158 19.70 -9.73 -1.06
CA GLN A 158 20.81 -9.39 -0.18
C GLN A 158 21.24 -10.61 0.67
N PRO A 159 22.44 -10.64 1.24
CA PRO A 159 23.00 -11.83 1.89
C PRO A 159 22.11 -12.43 2.98
N GLU A 160 21.54 -11.59 3.86
CA GLU A 160 20.69 -12.05 4.97
C GLU A 160 19.40 -12.73 4.46
N LEU A 161 18.78 -12.16 3.42
CA LEU A 161 17.56 -12.69 2.82
C LEU A 161 17.86 -13.91 1.96
N ARG A 162 19.01 -13.95 1.29
CA ARG A 162 19.51 -15.13 0.56
C ARG A 162 19.65 -16.34 1.49
N LYS A 163 20.25 -16.17 2.67
CA LYS A 163 20.37 -17.21 3.70
C LYS A 163 19.00 -17.70 4.17
N LYS A 164 18.07 -16.76 4.36
CA LYS A 164 16.70 -17.04 4.82
C LYS A 164 15.94 -17.98 3.88
N ILE A 165 16.21 -17.94 2.58
CA ILE A 165 15.54 -18.75 1.56
C ILE A 165 16.37 -19.93 1.06
N GLU A 166 17.52 -20.25 1.67
CA GLU A 166 18.42 -21.34 1.27
C GLU A 166 17.69 -22.67 1.08
N SER A 167 16.80 -23.00 2.02
CA SER A 167 16.09 -24.27 2.05
C SER A 167 15.12 -24.50 0.90
N ILE A 168 14.71 -23.47 0.19
CA ILE A 168 13.70 -23.57 -0.88
C ILE A 168 14.31 -23.49 -2.29
N LEU A 169 15.59 -23.17 -2.43
CA LEU A 169 16.20 -22.91 -3.75
C LEU A 169 16.18 -24.12 -4.68
N THR A 170 16.37 -25.32 -4.11
CA THR A 170 16.28 -26.57 -4.88
C THR A 170 14.89 -26.88 -5.43
N ASP A 171 13.87 -26.21 -4.89
CA ASP A 171 12.47 -26.37 -5.30
C ASP A 171 12.06 -25.34 -6.38
N LEU A 172 12.98 -24.48 -6.85
CA LEU A 172 12.72 -23.41 -7.81
C LEU A 172 13.34 -23.74 -9.20
N PRO A 173 12.69 -24.58 -10.01
CA PRO A 173 13.29 -25.10 -11.25
C PRO A 173 13.50 -24.04 -12.34
N ASP A 174 12.75 -22.94 -12.31
CA ASP A 174 12.84 -21.87 -13.31
C ASP A 174 13.85 -20.78 -12.90
N LEU A 175 14.37 -20.80 -11.67
CA LEU A 175 15.34 -19.83 -11.19
C LEU A 175 16.74 -20.13 -11.77
N GLU A 176 17.20 -19.28 -12.67
CA GLU A 176 18.46 -19.47 -13.38
C GLU A 176 19.65 -18.81 -12.67
N LYS A 177 19.45 -17.59 -12.09
CA LYS A 177 20.51 -16.85 -11.40
C LYS A 177 19.99 -16.08 -10.20
N ILE A 178 20.86 -15.96 -9.20
CA ILE A 178 20.68 -15.12 -8.03
C ILE A 178 21.75 -14.03 -8.05
N ILE A 179 21.33 -12.77 -7.94
CA ILE A 179 22.22 -11.60 -7.88
C ILE A 179 22.19 -11.07 -6.45
N ILE A 180 23.35 -11.01 -5.81
CA ILE A 180 23.50 -10.58 -4.42
C ILE A 180 23.98 -9.13 -4.37
N VAL A 181 23.20 -8.29 -3.73
CA VAL A 181 23.57 -6.91 -3.38
C VAL A 181 24.19 -6.92 -1.99
N ASN A 182 25.49 -6.73 -1.90
CA ASN A 182 26.20 -6.64 -0.63
C ASN A 182 26.56 -5.19 -0.29
N LYS A 183 25.53 -4.40 -0.01
CA LYS A 183 25.62 -2.96 0.23
C LYS A 183 26.76 -2.62 1.19
N ASN A 184 27.72 -1.79 0.72
CA ASN A 184 28.88 -1.36 1.51
C ASN A 184 29.70 -2.51 2.12
N ASN A 185 29.70 -3.70 1.50
CA ASN A 185 30.37 -4.90 2.00
C ASN A 185 29.99 -5.24 3.45
N ARG A 186 28.68 -5.12 3.77
CA ARG A 186 28.14 -5.36 5.13
C ARG A 186 28.34 -6.79 5.60
N GLU A 187 28.48 -7.76 4.69
CA GLU A 187 28.74 -9.17 5.03
C GLU A 187 30.01 -9.70 4.35
N GLU A 188 30.83 -10.41 5.13
CA GLU A 188 31.92 -11.24 4.60
C GLU A 188 31.33 -12.54 4.02
N ASN A 189 31.89 -13.02 2.88
CA ASN A 189 31.44 -14.22 2.19
C ASN A 189 29.94 -14.15 1.80
N ALA A 190 29.50 -13.03 1.26
CA ALA A 190 28.12 -12.78 0.86
C ALA A 190 27.61 -13.71 -0.25
N LEU A 191 28.52 -14.22 -1.11
CA LEU A 191 28.19 -15.10 -2.23
C LEU A 191 28.25 -16.58 -1.82
N VAL A 192 27.26 -17.35 -2.27
CA VAL A 192 27.17 -18.80 -2.02
C VAL A 192 26.99 -19.54 -3.35
N GLY A 193 27.86 -20.52 -3.63
CA GLY A 193 27.77 -21.33 -4.84
C GLY A 193 27.92 -20.54 -6.14
N GLU A 194 26.88 -20.50 -6.96
CA GLU A 194 26.84 -19.80 -8.25
C GLU A 194 26.21 -18.40 -8.17
N ASP A 195 26.04 -17.86 -6.96
CA ASP A 195 25.50 -16.50 -6.78
C ASP A 195 26.41 -15.47 -7.47
N LEU A 196 25.82 -14.42 -8.01
CA LEU A 196 26.52 -13.34 -8.73
C LEU A 196 26.59 -12.07 -7.88
N SER A 197 27.74 -11.39 -7.88
CA SER A 197 27.89 -10.09 -7.22
C SER A 197 27.24 -8.98 -8.05
N TYR A 198 26.29 -8.26 -7.46
CA TYR A 198 25.70 -7.07 -8.05
C TYR A 198 26.76 -6.03 -8.37
N GLU A 199 27.68 -5.78 -7.42
CA GLU A 199 28.72 -4.76 -7.52
C GLU A 199 29.69 -5.05 -8.67
N GLU A 200 30.11 -6.31 -8.84
CA GLU A 200 30.99 -6.72 -9.94
C GLU A 200 30.29 -6.64 -11.30
N LEU A 201 29.03 -7.07 -11.36
CA LEU A 201 28.23 -6.97 -12.57
C LEU A 201 28.03 -5.51 -13.00
N MET A 202 27.71 -4.62 -12.05
CA MET A 202 27.51 -3.21 -12.30
C MET A 202 28.81 -2.49 -12.68
N ALA A 203 29.95 -2.89 -12.09
CA ALA A 203 31.26 -2.31 -12.40
C ALA A 203 31.70 -2.67 -13.84
N SER A 204 31.36 -3.87 -14.31
CA SER A 204 31.72 -4.36 -15.64
C SER A 204 30.71 -4.03 -16.73
N SER A 205 29.55 -3.48 -16.37
CA SER A 205 28.47 -3.21 -17.34
C SER A 205 28.49 -1.76 -17.83
N GLU A 206 28.30 -1.59 -19.12
CA GLU A 206 27.99 -0.29 -19.72
C GLU A 206 26.48 -0.04 -19.73
N PRO A 207 26.04 1.23 -19.78
CA PRO A 207 24.61 1.55 -19.97
C PRO A 207 24.05 0.96 -21.25
N ILE A 208 22.75 0.60 -21.26
CA ILE A 208 22.07 0.19 -22.50
C ILE A 208 21.98 1.36 -23.48
N GLU A 209 22.02 1.06 -24.79
CA GLU A 209 21.86 2.06 -25.85
C GLU A 209 20.43 2.58 -25.94
N SER A 210 19.44 1.73 -25.67
CA SER A 210 18.02 2.07 -25.78
C SER A 210 17.16 1.20 -24.86
N ILE A 211 16.07 1.81 -24.34
CA ILE A 211 15.00 1.13 -23.63
C ILE A 211 14.19 0.28 -24.61
N GLU A 212 13.76 -0.90 -24.17
CA GLU A 212 12.85 -1.75 -24.94
C GLU A 212 11.57 -0.99 -25.31
N ASN A 213 11.18 -1.03 -26.58
CA ASN A 213 9.97 -0.36 -27.05
C ASN A 213 8.72 -1.14 -26.62
N THR A 214 8.38 -1.03 -25.35
CA THR A 214 7.17 -1.64 -24.78
C THR A 214 5.91 -0.89 -25.20
N SER A 215 4.85 -1.64 -25.48
CA SER A 215 3.51 -1.10 -25.65
C SER A 215 2.89 -0.75 -24.29
N GLN A 216 1.98 0.20 -24.26
CA GLN A 216 1.13 0.47 -23.08
C GLN A 216 0.41 -0.80 -22.56
N TYR A 217 0.20 -1.80 -23.41
CA TYR A 217 -0.49 -3.06 -23.10
C TYR A 217 0.45 -4.18 -22.64
N ASP A 218 1.77 -4.01 -22.71
CA ASP A 218 2.72 -4.99 -22.19
C ASP A 218 2.69 -5.00 -20.66
N TYR A 219 2.90 -6.18 -20.07
CA TYR A 219 2.98 -6.32 -18.63
C TYR A 219 4.26 -5.70 -18.07
N SER A 220 4.15 -5.05 -16.94
CA SER A 220 5.26 -4.36 -16.26
C SER A 220 5.53 -4.91 -14.86
N ILE A 221 4.50 -5.01 -14.03
CA ILE A 221 4.61 -5.40 -12.61
C ILE A 221 3.68 -6.55 -12.30
N MET A 222 4.16 -7.46 -11.43
CA MET A 222 3.38 -8.52 -10.82
C MET A 222 3.40 -8.39 -9.30
N HIS A 223 2.24 -8.15 -8.70
CA HIS A 223 2.06 -8.16 -7.26
C HIS A 223 1.21 -9.33 -6.79
N TYR A 224 1.66 -10.01 -5.76
CA TYR A 224 0.91 -11.12 -5.18
C TYR A 224 -0.03 -10.64 -4.08
N THR A 225 -1.31 -10.97 -4.22
CA THR A 225 -2.34 -10.70 -3.20
C THR A 225 -2.60 -11.95 -2.39
N SER A 226 -2.78 -11.79 -1.07
CA SER A 226 -3.27 -12.84 -0.19
C SER A 226 -4.78 -13.02 -0.46
N GLY A 227 -5.17 -14.11 -1.10
CA GLY A 227 -6.59 -14.44 -1.23
C GLY A 227 -7.14 -14.98 0.08
N THR A 228 -8.40 -14.69 0.41
CA THR A 228 -9.10 -15.23 1.59
C THR A 228 -9.27 -16.76 1.56
N THR A 229 -9.05 -17.38 0.42
CA THR A 229 -9.36 -18.79 0.16
C THR A 229 -8.22 -19.59 -0.48
N GLY A 230 -6.94 -19.34 -0.17
CA GLY A 230 -5.89 -20.18 -0.72
C GLY A 230 -4.57 -19.46 -1.04
N LYS A 231 -3.79 -20.04 -1.95
CA LYS A 231 -2.47 -19.55 -2.36
C LYS A 231 -2.51 -18.11 -2.89
N PRO A 232 -1.40 -17.36 -2.73
CA PRO A 232 -1.26 -16.01 -3.30
C PRO A 232 -1.51 -16.01 -4.82
N LYS A 233 -2.01 -14.89 -5.34
CA LYS A 233 -2.32 -14.70 -6.76
C LYS A 233 -1.55 -13.53 -7.31
N GLY A 234 -0.82 -13.74 -8.40
CA GLY A 234 -0.06 -12.69 -9.09
C GLY A 234 -0.97 -11.78 -9.91
N ALA A 235 -1.30 -10.61 -9.40
CA ALA A 235 -2.02 -9.58 -10.14
C ALA A 235 -1.06 -8.86 -11.10
N LEU A 236 -1.39 -8.86 -12.38
CA LEU A 236 -0.56 -8.28 -13.45
C LEU A 236 -1.04 -6.89 -13.82
N HIS A 237 -0.11 -5.95 -13.80
CA HIS A 237 -0.31 -4.59 -14.30
C HIS A 237 0.47 -4.35 -15.59
N ARG A 238 -0.08 -3.47 -16.44
CA ARG A 238 0.52 -3.04 -17.70
C ARG A 238 1.25 -1.72 -17.53
N HIS A 239 2.07 -1.36 -18.52
CA HIS A 239 2.76 -0.07 -18.51
C HIS A 239 1.79 1.13 -18.45
N GLN A 240 0.57 1.01 -19.02
CA GLN A 240 -0.44 2.09 -18.95
C GLN A 240 -0.88 2.46 -17.51
N SER A 241 -0.64 1.61 -16.51
CA SER A 241 -1.00 1.92 -15.13
C SER A 241 -0.32 3.19 -14.60
N ILE A 242 0.83 3.55 -15.16
CA ILE A 242 1.57 4.77 -14.80
C ILE A 242 0.74 6.04 -14.99
N VAL A 243 -0.17 6.06 -15.97
CA VAL A 243 -1.05 7.22 -16.26
C VAL A 243 -1.88 7.60 -15.04
N GLN A 244 -2.53 6.61 -14.41
CA GLN A 244 -3.34 6.87 -13.22
C GLN A 244 -2.49 7.08 -11.97
N GLN A 245 -1.34 6.41 -11.86
CA GLN A 245 -0.42 6.63 -10.75
C GLN A 245 0.15 8.06 -10.78
N TYR A 246 0.53 8.55 -11.96
CA TYR A 246 0.91 9.93 -12.18
C TYR A 246 -0.21 10.90 -11.79
N ALA A 247 -1.40 10.70 -12.36
CA ALA A 247 -2.57 11.56 -12.12
C ALA A 247 -2.97 11.60 -10.64
N THR A 248 -3.05 10.44 -9.97
CA THR A 248 -3.46 10.39 -8.56
C THR A 248 -2.35 10.81 -7.59
N GLY A 249 -1.09 10.71 -7.96
CA GLY A 249 0.01 11.36 -7.25
C GLY A 249 -0.17 12.88 -7.24
N LYS A 250 -0.44 13.46 -8.42
CA LYS A 250 -0.72 14.88 -8.59
C LYS A 250 -2.00 15.34 -7.86
N TRP A 251 -3.05 14.52 -7.86
CA TRP A 251 -4.36 14.91 -7.35
C TRP A 251 -4.61 14.50 -5.90
N ALA A 252 -4.42 13.20 -5.58
CA ALA A 252 -4.79 12.64 -4.29
C ALA A 252 -3.70 12.86 -3.23
N LEU A 253 -2.41 12.80 -3.62
CA LEU A 253 -1.29 13.17 -2.76
C LEU A 253 -0.88 14.63 -2.91
N ASP A 254 -1.54 15.34 -3.83
CA ASP A 254 -1.36 16.76 -4.08
C ASP A 254 0.12 17.16 -4.34
N PHE A 255 0.86 16.33 -5.09
CA PHE A 255 2.27 16.57 -5.37
C PHE A 255 2.49 17.92 -6.06
N GLN A 256 3.38 18.72 -5.50
CA GLN A 256 3.76 20.03 -5.99
C GLN A 256 5.24 20.06 -6.34
N LYS A 257 5.60 20.93 -7.24
CA LYS A 257 7.02 21.12 -7.58
C LYS A 257 7.84 21.41 -6.33
N ASN A 258 8.97 20.72 -6.19
CA ASN A 258 9.91 20.81 -5.08
C ASN A 258 9.44 20.17 -3.76
N ASP A 259 8.34 19.41 -3.75
CA ASP A 259 8.02 18.61 -2.57
C ASP A 259 9.11 17.57 -2.29
N ILE A 260 9.33 17.33 -1.01
CA ILE A 260 10.04 16.17 -0.51
C ILE A 260 9.01 15.20 0.05
N TYR A 261 8.98 14.02 -0.52
CA TYR A 261 7.96 13.01 -0.24
C TYR A 261 8.55 11.81 0.50
N TRP A 262 7.79 11.27 1.42
CA TRP A 262 8.14 10.03 2.09
C TRP A 262 6.98 9.04 2.11
N CYS A 263 7.15 7.90 1.41
CA CYS A 263 6.30 6.72 1.51
C CYS A 263 6.97 5.70 2.43
N THR A 264 6.27 5.27 3.47
CA THR A 264 6.82 4.30 4.44
C THR A 264 6.55 2.85 4.05
N ALA A 265 5.77 2.60 2.99
CA ALA A 265 5.44 1.27 2.53
C ALA A 265 6.67 0.55 1.93
N ASP A 266 6.75 -0.76 2.20
CA ASP A 266 7.77 -1.62 1.60
C ASP A 266 7.52 -1.80 0.09
N PRO A 267 8.58 -1.80 -0.76
CA PRO A 267 8.48 -2.02 -2.21
C PRO A 267 7.80 -3.33 -2.62
N GLY A 268 7.83 -4.35 -1.77
CA GLY A 268 7.15 -5.63 -1.99
C GLY A 268 5.62 -5.55 -1.93
N TRP A 269 5.06 -4.45 -1.44
CA TRP A 269 3.63 -4.15 -1.49
C TRP A 269 3.31 -3.20 -2.63
N VAL A 270 2.10 -3.33 -3.19
CA VAL A 270 1.67 -2.46 -4.29
C VAL A 270 1.76 -0.97 -3.96
N THR A 271 1.56 -0.59 -2.69
CA THR A 271 1.73 0.80 -2.24
C THR A 271 3.18 1.27 -2.41
N GLY A 272 4.14 0.42 -2.05
CA GLY A 272 5.56 0.74 -2.17
C GLY A 272 6.04 0.88 -3.62
N THR A 273 5.40 0.19 -4.58
CA THR A 273 5.68 0.40 -6.01
C THR A 273 4.86 1.54 -6.59
N SER A 274 3.53 1.53 -6.46
CA SER A 274 2.67 2.54 -7.10
C SER A 274 2.94 3.95 -6.57
N TYR A 275 3.13 4.09 -5.24
CA TYR A 275 3.32 5.39 -4.59
C TYR A 275 4.67 5.54 -3.88
N GLY A 276 5.49 4.50 -3.81
CA GLY A 276 6.88 4.58 -3.36
C GLY A 276 7.90 4.55 -4.52
N MET A 277 7.43 4.45 -5.78
CA MET A 277 8.28 4.47 -6.97
C MET A 277 7.63 5.25 -8.11
N PHE A 278 6.48 4.77 -8.63
CA PHE A 278 5.92 5.26 -9.89
C PHE A 278 5.32 6.66 -9.77
N ALA A 279 4.38 6.88 -8.87
CA ALA A 279 3.70 8.17 -8.72
C ALA A 279 4.68 9.32 -8.39
N PRO A 280 5.59 9.22 -7.39
CA PRO A 280 6.49 10.33 -7.10
C PRO A 280 7.45 10.61 -8.26
N TRP A 281 8.09 9.59 -8.83
CA TRP A 281 9.09 9.84 -9.88
C TRP A 281 8.47 10.21 -11.22
N SER A 282 7.30 9.71 -11.58
CA SER A 282 6.60 10.21 -12.77
C SER A 282 6.21 11.70 -12.66
N ASN A 283 6.03 12.20 -11.43
CA ASN A 283 5.78 13.61 -11.13
C ASN A 283 7.06 14.43 -10.87
N GLY A 284 8.25 13.82 -10.98
CA GLY A 284 9.54 14.50 -10.75
C GLY A 284 9.80 14.89 -9.29
N ILE A 285 9.22 14.14 -8.33
CA ILE A 285 9.27 14.43 -6.90
C ILE A 285 10.48 13.76 -6.26
N THR A 286 11.21 14.51 -5.43
CA THR A 286 12.25 13.96 -4.55
C THR A 286 11.62 13.10 -3.47
N GLN A 287 12.07 11.86 -3.30
CA GLN A 287 11.57 11.01 -2.23
C GLN A 287 12.67 10.55 -1.26
N ILE A 288 12.26 10.42 0.00
CA ILE A 288 13.09 9.84 1.05
C ILE A 288 12.87 8.33 1.08
N ILE A 289 13.94 7.56 1.08
CA ILE A 289 13.96 6.13 1.30
C ILE A 289 14.64 5.85 2.62
N TYR A 290 13.87 5.48 3.64
CA TYR A 290 14.40 5.13 4.94
C TYR A 290 14.46 3.60 5.10
N GLU A 291 15.66 3.04 5.25
CA GLU A 291 15.88 1.59 5.38
C GLU A 291 15.43 1.04 6.75
N GLY A 292 15.49 1.89 7.79
CA GLY A 292 15.24 1.45 9.16
C GLY A 292 13.79 1.10 9.45
N GLY A 293 13.60 0.42 10.58
CA GLY A 293 12.28 0.05 11.11
C GLY A 293 11.53 1.21 11.75
N PHE A 294 10.34 0.91 12.29
CA PHE A 294 9.52 1.89 12.98
C PHE A 294 10.15 2.32 14.32
N SER A 295 10.26 3.61 14.50
CA SER A 295 10.50 4.26 15.79
C SER A 295 9.94 5.68 15.71
N ALA A 296 9.03 6.05 16.60
CA ALA A 296 8.37 7.37 16.55
C ALA A 296 9.40 8.53 16.54
N SER A 297 10.40 8.49 17.43
CA SER A 297 11.42 9.53 17.47
C SER A 297 12.29 9.58 16.20
N LYS A 298 12.65 8.41 15.65
CA LYS A 298 13.46 8.36 14.43
C LYS A 298 12.64 8.81 13.21
N TRP A 299 11.37 8.43 13.13
CA TRP A 299 10.50 8.84 12.03
C TRP A 299 10.29 10.35 12.00
N TYR A 300 10.04 10.98 13.16
CA TYR A 300 9.97 12.44 13.23
C TYR A 300 11.30 13.10 12.92
N SER A 301 12.42 12.51 13.34
CA SER A 301 13.75 13.05 12.96
C SER A 301 14.03 12.95 11.46
N VAL A 302 13.48 11.97 10.75
CA VAL A 302 13.54 11.90 9.28
C VAL A 302 12.74 13.03 8.65
N ILE A 303 11.52 13.28 9.15
CA ILE A 303 10.68 14.39 8.65
C ILE A 303 11.38 15.73 8.85
N GLU A 304 11.91 15.98 10.04
CA GLU A 304 12.63 17.21 10.38
C GLU A 304 13.93 17.36 9.56
N LYS A 305 14.76 16.31 9.50
CA LYS A 305 16.07 16.35 8.83
C LYS A 305 15.96 16.67 7.34
N TYR A 306 14.95 16.14 6.68
CA TYR A 306 14.80 16.23 5.22
C TYR A 306 13.70 17.21 4.79
N ASP A 307 13.08 17.93 5.70
CA ASP A 307 11.99 18.86 5.41
C ASP A 307 10.84 18.20 4.63
N VAL A 308 10.42 17.00 5.05
CA VAL A 308 9.37 16.23 4.37
C VAL A 308 8.08 17.03 4.29
N ASN A 309 7.53 17.20 3.09
CA ASN A 309 6.30 17.97 2.84
C ASN A 309 5.07 17.09 2.76
N VAL A 310 5.20 15.92 2.10
CA VAL A 310 4.12 14.97 1.90
C VAL A 310 4.51 13.62 2.51
N TRP A 311 3.69 13.13 3.41
CA TRP A 311 3.93 11.87 4.10
C TRP A 311 2.81 10.87 3.85
N TYR A 312 3.14 9.68 3.35
CA TYR A 312 2.19 8.61 3.03
C TYR A 312 2.53 7.34 3.83
N THR A 313 1.62 6.93 4.71
CA THR A 313 1.89 5.86 5.66
C THR A 313 0.65 5.00 5.93
N ALA A 314 0.80 3.94 6.73
CA ALA A 314 -0.29 3.01 7.04
C ALA A 314 -1.01 3.39 8.34
N PRO A 315 -2.32 3.09 8.49
CA PRO A 315 -3.08 3.28 9.73
C PRO A 315 -2.43 2.64 10.94
N THR A 316 -1.85 1.45 10.79
CA THR A 316 -1.10 0.80 11.88
C THR A 316 0.06 1.64 12.39
N ALA A 317 0.86 2.24 11.49
CA ALA A 317 1.95 3.14 11.89
C ALA A 317 1.41 4.38 12.62
N ILE A 318 0.29 4.93 12.15
CA ILE A 318 -0.37 6.07 12.80
C ILE A 318 -0.81 5.69 14.23
N ARG A 319 -1.45 4.54 14.42
CA ARG A 319 -1.81 4.04 15.77
C ARG A 319 -0.59 3.85 16.67
N MET A 320 0.53 3.37 16.13
CA MET A 320 1.79 3.26 16.88
C MET A 320 2.33 4.64 17.28
N LEU A 321 2.20 5.66 16.42
CA LEU A 321 2.56 7.04 16.76
C LEU A 321 1.64 7.62 17.83
N MET A 322 0.33 7.40 17.75
CA MET A 322 -0.63 7.78 18.78
C MET A 322 -0.25 7.16 20.14
N LYS A 323 0.08 5.86 20.15
CA LYS A 323 0.52 5.13 21.35
C LYS A 323 1.84 5.66 21.92
N ALA A 324 2.75 6.17 21.10
CA ALA A 324 4.01 6.77 21.55
C ALA A 324 3.81 8.12 22.28
N GLY A 325 2.63 8.72 22.14
CA GLY A 325 2.23 9.95 22.82
C GLY A 325 2.89 11.22 22.24
N ASP A 326 2.64 12.35 22.89
CA ASP A 326 3.02 13.68 22.38
C ASP A 326 4.52 14.01 22.50
N SER A 327 5.26 13.29 23.34
CA SER A 327 6.66 13.66 23.64
C SER A 327 7.57 13.66 22.42
N PRO A 328 7.51 12.67 21.51
CA PRO A 328 8.31 12.70 20.28
C PRO A 328 7.92 13.87 19.35
N ILE A 329 6.62 14.15 19.21
CA ILE A 329 6.11 15.24 18.36
C ILE A 329 6.64 16.59 18.86
N LYS A 330 6.54 16.85 20.17
CA LYS A 330 6.97 18.12 20.79
C LYS A 330 8.47 18.39 20.70
N LYS A 331 9.27 17.37 20.40
CA LYS A 331 10.74 17.45 20.28
C LYS A 331 11.23 17.60 18.85
N SER A 332 10.33 17.55 17.88
CA SER A 332 10.67 17.57 16.46
C SER A 332 10.02 18.76 15.76
N ASP A 333 10.70 19.35 14.80
CA ASP A 333 10.11 20.35 13.91
C ASP A 333 9.42 19.65 12.73
N LEU A 334 8.09 19.68 12.74
CA LEU A 334 7.25 19.10 11.69
C LEU A 334 6.59 20.18 10.81
N SER A 335 7.07 21.42 10.87
CA SER A 335 6.48 22.57 10.17
C SER A 335 6.54 22.45 8.64
N SER A 336 7.47 21.65 8.12
CA SER A 336 7.58 21.32 6.69
C SER A 336 6.41 20.52 6.17
N LEU A 337 5.77 19.69 7.00
CA LEU A 337 4.62 18.87 6.61
C LEU A 337 3.46 19.76 6.14
N ARG A 338 2.91 19.45 4.97
CA ARG A 338 1.74 20.09 4.40
C ARG A 338 0.59 19.13 4.08
N PHE A 339 0.92 17.83 3.90
CA PHE A 339 -0.06 16.80 3.56
C PHE A 339 0.35 15.45 4.17
N ILE A 340 -0.61 14.79 4.83
CA ILE A 340 -0.43 13.45 5.37
C ILE A 340 -1.56 12.58 4.83
N ALA A 341 -1.21 11.45 4.21
CA ALA A 341 -2.17 10.48 3.72
C ALA A 341 -1.95 9.09 4.31
N SER A 342 -3.02 8.30 4.34
CA SER A 342 -3.04 6.94 4.88
C SER A 342 -3.66 5.96 3.91
N VAL A 343 -3.16 4.71 3.93
CA VAL A 343 -3.58 3.64 3.01
C VAL A 343 -3.30 2.24 3.55
N GLY A 344 -4.00 1.26 2.98
CA GLY A 344 -3.73 -0.17 3.18
C GLY A 344 -4.69 -0.85 4.13
N GLU A 345 -5.25 -0.08 5.05
CA GLU A 345 -6.27 -0.48 6.01
C GLU A 345 -7.29 0.66 6.17
N PRO A 346 -8.50 0.39 6.71
CA PRO A 346 -9.38 1.47 7.09
C PRO A 346 -8.74 2.37 8.16
N LEU A 347 -8.86 3.69 7.98
CA LEU A 347 -8.37 4.66 8.95
C LEU A 347 -9.48 5.00 9.95
N ASN A 348 -9.22 4.75 11.24
CA ASN A 348 -10.16 5.08 12.30
C ASN A 348 -10.39 6.59 12.37
N PRO A 349 -11.64 7.03 12.63
CA PRO A 349 -11.98 8.45 12.76
C PRO A 349 -11.12 9.20 13.78
N GLU A 350 -10.78 8.55 14.90
CA GLU A 350 -9.91 9.08 15.96
C GLU A 350 -8.54 9.47 15.44
N ALA A 351 -7.96 8.66 14.54
CA ALA A 351 -6.65 8.93 13.95
C ALA A 351 -6.67 10.18 13.07
N VAL A 352 -7.78 10.42 12.37
CA VAL A 352 -7.98 11.63 11.56
C VAL A 352 -8.02 12.87 12.44
N VAL A 353 -8.78 12.81 13.53
CA VAL A 353 -8.92 13.89 14.53
C VAL A 353 -7.59 14.13 15.24
N TRP A 354 -6.95 13.06 15.71
CA TRP A 354 -5.65 13.12 16.37
C TRP A 354 -4.59 13.79 15.47
N GLY A 355 -4.56 13.45 14.19
CA GLY A 355 -3.67 14.12 13.23
C GLY A 355 -3.95 15.62 13.12
N ASN A 356 -5.22 16.01 13.08
CA ASN A 356 -5.62 17.42 13.04
C ASN A 356 -5.21 18.19 14.31
N GLU A 357 -5.24 17.55 15.48
CA GLU A 357 -4.86 18.16 16.76
C GLU A 357 -3.34 18.25 16.93
N ASN A 358 -2.59 17.22 16.50
CA ASN A 358 -1.16 17.09 16.78
C ASN A 358 -0.26 17.61 15.65
N TYR A 359 -0.68 17.51 14.38
CA TYR A 359 0.08 18.00 13.22
C TYR A 359 -0.51 19.29 12.65
N GLY A 360 -1.64 19.77 13.17
CA GLY A 360 -2.36 20.94 12.62
C GLY A 360 -3.05 20.67 11.27
N MET A 361 -3.14 19.39 10.86
CA MET A 361 -3.82 18.93 9.67
C MET A 361 -4.40 17.54 9.83
N PRO A 362 -5.58 17.22 9.24
CA PRO A 362 -6.14 15.89 9.29
C PRO A 362 -5.27 14.91 8.48
N ILE A 363 -5.33 13.62 8.85
CA ILE A 363 -4.78 12.55 8.02
C ILE A 363 -5.81 12.21 6.95
N HIS A 364 -5.41 12.21 5.68
CA HIS A 364 -6.30 12.01 4.54
C HIS A 364 -6.34 10.52 4.18
N ASP A 365 -7.47 9.89 4.42
CA ASP A 365 -7.68 8.49 4.03
C ASP A 365 -7.95 8.37 2.53
N ASN A 366 -7.56 7.25 1.94
CA ASN A 366 -7.89 6.88 0.58
C ASN A 366 -8.09 5.37 0.45
N TRP A 367 -8.86 4.98 -0.57
CA TRP A 367 -9.14 3.58 -0.84
C TRP A 367 -8.71 3.18 -2.25
N TRP A 368 -8.06 2.05 -2.32
CA TRP A 368 -7.71 1.32 -3.52
C TRP A 368 -7.20 -0.09 -3.17
N GLN A 369 -6.97 -0.92 -4.17
CA GLN A 369 -6.55 -2.31 -4.03
C GLN A 369 -5.33 -2.60 -4.91
N THR A 370 -4.65 -3.72 -4.68
CA THR A 370 -3.62 -4.22 -5.61
C THR A 370 -4.19 -4.34 -7.02
N GLU A 371 -5.40 -4.87 -7.14
CA GLU A 371 -6.11 -5.07 -8.40
C GLU A 371 -6.50 -3.75 -9.09
N THR A 372 -6.70 -2.69 -8.34
CA THR A 372 -6.99 -1.38 -8.96
C THR A 372 -5.74 -0.63 -9.38
N GLY A 373 -4.58 -0.93 -8.79
CA GLY A 373 -3.26 -0.43 -9.17
C GLY A 373 -2.96 1.02 -8.80
N ALA A 374 -3.98 1.82 -8.48
CA ALA A 374 -3.86 3.21 -8.05
C ALA A 374 -5.08 3.65 -7.23
N ILE A 375 -5.01 4.82 -6.61
CA ILE A 375 -6.07 5.42 -5.78
C ILE A 375 -7.35 5.60 -6.60
N MET A 376 -8.46 5.10 -6.06
CA MET A 376 -9.79 5.14 -6.66
C MET A 376 -10.70 6.14 -5.97
N CYS A 377 -10.52 6.33 -4.66
CA CYS A 377 -11.32 7.20 -3.81
C CYS A 377 -10.39 7.84 -2.78
N ALA A 378 -10.50 9.14 -2.55
CA ALA A 378 -9.60 9.86 -1.64
C ALA A 378 -10.24 11.10 -0.99
N ASN A 379 -9.69 11.44 0.17
CA ASN A 379 -9.86 12.73 0.80
C ASN A 379 -8.79 13.71 0.26
N LEU A 380 -9.20 14.77 -0.41
CA LEU A 380 -8.28 15.76 -1.00
C LEU A 380 -7.96 16.90 -0.03
N SER A 381 -6.83 17.58 -0.28
CA SER A 381 -6.42 18.74 0.50
C SER A 381 -7.42 19.90 0.46
N SER A 382 -8.23 20.01 -0.60
CA SER A 382 -9.20 21.10 -0.82
C SER A 382 -10.60 20.85 -0.26
N MET A 383 -10.94 19.59 0.09
CA MET A 383 -12.32 19.23 0.47
C MET A 383 -12.53 19.15 1.98
N GLN A 384 -13.80 19.23 2.42
CA GLN A 384 -14.18 18.91 3.79
C GLN A 384 -13.82 17.46 4.10
N ILE A 385 -13.16 17.21 5.22
CA ILE A 385 -12.81 15.86 5.66
C ILE A 385 -13.89 15.35 6.62
N ARG A 386 -14.39 14.14 6.34
CA ARG A 386 -15.32 13.41 7.19
C ARG A 386 -14.56 12.26 7.84
N PRO A 387 -14.20 12.36 9.13
CA PRO A 387 -13.43 11.33 9.81
C PRO A 387 -14.05 9.94 9.66
N GLY A 388 -13.29 8.96 9.16
CA GLY A 388 -13.75 7.60 8.84
C GLY A 388 -14.24 7.38 7.41
N SER A 389 -14.39 8.45 6.60
CA SER A 389 -14.72 8.33 5.19
C SER A 389 -13.46 8.13 4.33
N MET A 390 -13.57 7.28 3.31
CA MET A 390 -12.55 7.12 2.26
C MET A 390 -12.49 8.33 1.30
N GLY A 391 -13.41 9.30 1.43
CA GLY A 391 -13.50 10.49 0.59
C GLY A 391 -14.41 10.32 -0.63
N LEU A 392 -14.05 11.00 -1.72
CA LEU A 392 -14.80 11.02 -2.98
C LEU A 392 -14.08 10.21 -4.07
N PRO A 393 -14.79 9.59 -5.02
CA PRO A 393 -14.16 8.95 -6.18
C PRO A 393 -13.26 9.93 -6.93
N MET A 394 -12.11 9.45 -7.40
CA MET A 394 -11.20 10.26 -8.22
C MET A 394 -11.81 10.60 -9.59
N PRO A 395 -11.34 11.64 -10.28
CA PRO A 395 -11.76 11.94 -11.65
C PRO A 395 -11.59 10.73 -12.57
N GLY A 396 -12.55 10.48 -13.44
CA GLY A 396 -12.55 9.31 -14.34
C GLY A 396 -12.84 7.96 -13.66
N ILE A 397 -13.13 7.94 -12.36
CA ILE A 397 -13.50 6.73 -11.62
C ILE A 397 -14.97 6.75 -11.26
N GLU A 398 -15.69 5.70 -11.69
CA GLU A 398 -17.08 5.47 -11.34
C GLU A 398 -17.17 4.35 -10.30
N LEU A 399 -17.48 4.72 -9.05
CA LEU A 399 -17.78 3.81 -7.96
C LEU A 399 -19.29 3.66 -7.79
N ALA A 400 -19.74 2.49 -7.34
CA ALA A 400 -21.11 2.23 -6.98
C ALA A 400 -21.23 1.29 -5.79
N ILE A 401 -22.30 1.47 -5.02
CA ILE A 401 -22.74 0.49 -4.02
C ILE A 401 -23.85 -0.34 -4.65
N LEU A 402 -23.69 -1.65 -4.64
CA LEU A 402 -24.61 -2.59 -5.32
C LEU A 402 -25.24 -3.55 -4.31
N ASP A 403 -26.50 -3.93 -4.59
CA ASP A 403 -27.15 -5.02 -3.89
C ASP A 403 -26.64 -6.40 -4.39
N LYS A 404 -27.18 -7.48 -3.82
CA LYS A 404 -26.87 -8.86 -4.23
C LYS A 404 -27.24 -9.19 -5.69
N ASP A 405 -28.18 -8.45 -6.27
CA ASP A 405 -28.59 -8.57 -7.67
C ASP A 405 -27.78 -7.67 -8.61
N LEU A 406 -26.76 -6.98 -8.07
CA LEU A 406 -25.87 -6.03 -8.74
C LEU A 406 -26.60 -4.79 -9.29
N LYS A 407 -27.64 -4.34 -8.60
CA LYS A 407 -28.32 -3.06 -8.85
C LYS A 407 -27.78 -2.01 -7.87
N ARG A 408 -27.72 -0.77 -8.32
CA ARG A 408 -27.29 0.35 -7.46
C ARG A 408 -28.23 0.55 -6.29
N LEU A 409 -27.66 0.70 -5.11
CA LEU A 409 -28.36 1.09 -3.89
C LEU A 409 -28.40 2.63 -3.76
N PRO A 410 -29.44 3.16 -3.10
CA PRO A 410 -29.50 4.58 -2.77
C PRO A 410 -28.46 4.95 -1.69
N PRO A 411 -28.23 6.27 -1.45
CA PRO A 411 -27.38 6.72 -0.35
C PRO A 411 -27.75 6.11 1.01
N ASN A 412 -26.75 5.94 1.85
CA ASN A 412 -26.82 5.41 3.22
C ASN A 412 -27.22 3.92 3.34
N GLU A 413 -27.35 3.22 2.23
CA GLU A 413 -27.55 1.76 2.25
C GLU A 413 -26.22 1.03 2.00
N PRO A 414 -25.79 0.13 2.92
CA PRO A 414 -24.58 -0.65 2.76
C PRO A 414 -24.76 -1.76 1.71
N GLY A 415 -23.69 -2.04 0.98
CA GLY A 415 -23.66 -3.08 -0.03
C GLY A 415 -22.28 -3.28 -0.63
N ILE A 416 -22.25 -3.99 -1.74
CA ILE A 416 -21.02 -4.36 -2.44
C ILE A 416 -20.39 -3.12 -3.10
N LEU A 417 -19.17 -2.79 -2.73
CA LEU A 417 -18.39 -1.77 -3.42
C LEU A 417 -17.93 -2.30 -4.78
N ALA A 418 -18.28 -1.58 -5.83
CA ALA A 418 -17.98 -1.95 -7.21
C ALA A 418 -17.40 -0.78 -7.99
N VAL A 419 -16.56 -1.09 -8.98
CA VAL A 419 -15.92 -0.11 -9.85
C VAL A 419 -16.31 -0.38 -11.30
N LYS A 420 -16.63 0.67 -12.06
CA LYS A 420 -16.82 0.57 -13.50
C LYS A 420 -15.49 0.30 -14.18
N PRO A 421 -15.32 -0.80 -14.95
CA PRO A 421 -14.08 -1.08 -15.66
C PRO A 421 -13.70 -0.01 -16.69
N GLY A 422 -12.39 0.15 -16.94
CA GLY A 422 -11.86 1.06 -17.94
C GLY A 422 -10.88 2.11 -17.42
N TRP A 423 -10.52 2.06 -16.13
CA TRP A 423 -9.48 2.93 -15.59
C TRP A 423 -8.07 2.43 -15.99
N PRO A 424 -7.08 3.32 -16.21
CA PRO A 424 -5.78 2.94 -16.76
C PRO A 424 -4.98 1.94 -15.93
N SER A 425 -5.03 2.03 -14.60
CA SER A 425 -4.28 1.14 -13.70
C SER A 425 -4.99 -0.16 -13.34
N GLN A 426 -6.12 -0.48 -14.00
CA GLN A 426 -6.80 -1.76 -13.81
C GLN A 426 -5.80 -2.91 -14.04
N PHE A 427 -5.75 -3.87 -13.09
CA PHE A 427 -5.02 -5.11 -13.34
C PHE A 427 -5.62 -5.83 -14.55
N PHE A 428 -4.80 -6.56 -15.27
CA PHE A 428 -5.24 -7.11 -16.54
C PHE A 428 -5.41 -8.64 -16.52
N ALA A 429 -4.78 -9.30 -15.56
CA ALA A 429 -4.93 -10.72 -15.31
C ALA A 429 -4.52 -11.07 -13.86
N TYR A 430 -4.97 -12.21 -13.38
CA TYR A 430 -4.20 -12.98 -12.43
C TYR A 430 -3.33 -13.96 -13.20
N TRP A 431 -2.04 -14.03 -12.87
CA TRP A 431 -1.08 -14.87 -13.56
C TRP A 431 -1.57 -16.32 -13.63
N LYS A 432 -1.65 -16.89 -14.83
CA LYS A 432 -2.15 -18.26 -15.10
C LYS A 432 -3.52 -18.60 -14.48
N ASN A 433 -4.39 -17.60 -14.23
CA ASN A 433 -5.68 -17.80 -13.56
C ASN A 433 -6.80 -16.92 -14.14
N ASP A 434 -7.14 -17.17 -15.39
CA ASP A 434 -8.17 -16.42 -16.14
C ASP A 434 -9.56 -16.59 -15.54
N GLU A 435 -9.89 -17.79 -15.02
CA GLU A 435 -11.18 -18.05 -14.38
C GLU A 435 -11.38 -17.11 -13.18
N ARG A 436 -10.38 -16.98 -12.33
CA ARG A 436 -10.43 -16.09 -11.17
C ARG A 436 -10.50 -14.62 -11.58
N TYR A 437 -9.74 -14.22 -12.61
CA TYR A 437 -9.81 -12.86 -13.16
C TYR A 437 -11.23 -12.56 -13.64
N ASN A 438 -11.79 -13.40 -14.52
CA ASN A 438 -13.12 -13.20 -15.09
C ASN A 438 -14.23 -13.21 -14.02
N SER A 439 -14.07 -13.99 -12.95
CA SER A 439 -15.04 -14.05 -11.85
C SER A 439 -15.18 -12.72 -11.09
N ARG A 440 -14.19 -11.81 -11.21
CA ARG A 440 -14.24 -10.48 -10.59
C ARG A 440 -15.11 -9.49 -11.35
N PHE A 441 -15.44 -9.78 -12.63
CA PHE A 441 -16.23 -8.88 -13.46
C PHE A 441 -17.61 -9.46 -13.67
N LYS A 442 -18.64 -8.76 -13.18
CA LYS A 442 -20.03 -9.19 -13.26
C LYS A 442 -20.93 -8.04 -13.70
N ARG A 443 -21.76 -8.27 -14.72
CA ARG A 443 -22.73 -7.28 -15.25
C ARG A 443 -22.10 -5.90 -15.53
N GLY A 444 -20.84 -5.89 -16.01
CA GLY A 444 -20.11 -4.65 -16.35
C GLY A 444 -19.52 -3.90 -15.15
N TRP A 445 -19.41 -4.56 -13.99
CA TRP A 445 -18.76 -4.07 -12.78
C TRP A 445 -17.58 -4.95 -12.37
N TYR A 446 -16.52 -4.35 -11.93
CA TYR A 446 -15.48 -5.00 -11.13
C TYR A 446 -15.96 -5.09 -9.69
N ILE A 447 -16.04 -6.31 -9.16
CA ILE A 447 -16.49 -6.59 -7.79
C ILE A 447 -15.27 -6.62 -6.88
N THR A 448 -15.14 -5.63 -6.02
CA THR A 448 -13.95 -5.41 -5.19
C THR A 448 -13.79 -6.46 -4.09
N GLY A 449 -14.90 -7.04 -3.61
CA GLY A 449 -14.95 -7.88 -2.41
C GLY A 449 -14.91 -7.08 -1.11
N ASP A 450 -15.06 -5.76 -1.22
CA ASP A 450 -15.28 -4.87 -0.08
C ASP A 450 -16.75 -4.48 -0.02
N GLU A 451 -17.26 -4.21 1.18
CA GLU A 451 -18.56 -3.60 1.44
C GLU A 451 -18.39 -2.17 1.92
N ALA A 452 -19.27 -1.30 1.44
CA ALA A 452 -19.26 0.12 1.75
C ALA A 452 -20.68 0.69 1.64
N PHE A 453 -20.87 1.91 2.08
CA PHE A 453 -22.02 2.74 1.68
C PHE A 453 -21.54 4.09 1.16
N MET A 454 -22.41 4.78 0.46
CA MET A 454 -22.20 6.16 0.00
C MET A 454 -23.19 7.06 0.71
N ASP A 455 -22.76 8.19 1.25
CA ASP A 455 -23.69 9.15 1.85
C ASP A 455 -24.35 10.06 0.80
N GLU A 456 -25.25 10.96 1.24
CA GLU A 456 -26.02 11.87 0.37
C GLU A 456 -25.12 12.86 -0.40
N ASP A 457 -23.93 13.16 0.11
CA ASP A 457 -22.97 14.06 -0.53
C ASP A 457 -21.94 13.31 -1.40
N GLY A 458 -22.07 11.97 -1.51
CA GLY A 458 -21.24 11.14 -2.37
C GLY A 458 -19.93 10.66 -1.75
N TYR A 459 -19.72 10.86 -0.44
CA TYR A 459 -18.57 10.28 0.27
C TYR A 459 -18.78 8.78 0.49
N PHE A 460 -17.72 8.01 0.30
CA PHE A 460 -17.74 6.57 0.49
C PHE A 460 -17.19 6.19 1.87
N TRP A 461 -17.84 5.20 2.50
CA TRP A 461 -17.56 4.73 3.85
C TRP A 461 -17.34 3.23 3.83
N PHE A 462 -16.16 2.79 4.23
CA PHE A 462 -15.80 1.38 4.27
C PHE A 462 -16.54 0.67 5.41
N GLN A 463 -17.10 -0.51 5.11
CA GLN A 463 -17.80 -1.33 6.10
C GLN A 463 -17.02 -2.60 6.44
N GLY A 464 -16.25 -3.13 5.53
CA GLY A 464 -15.47 -4.35 5.74
C GLY A 464 -15.21 -5.11 4.45
N ARG A 465 -14.59 -6.27 4.61
CA ARG A 465 -14.52 -7.27 3.55
C ARG A 465 -15.84 -8.03 3.52
N SER A 466 -16.33 -8.37 2.34
CA SER A 466 -17.59 -9.13 2.20
C SER A 466 -17.54 -10.52 2.88
N ASP A 467 -16.34 -11.06 3.10
CA ASP A 467 -16.10 -12.32 3.80
C ASP A 467 -15.87 -12.14 5.31
N ASP A 468 -15.69 -10.92 5.80
CA ASP A 468 -15.51 -10.58 7.22
C ASP A 468 -16.79 -9.97 7.86
N VAL A 469 -17.73 -9.46 7.05
CA VAL A 469 -18.98 -8.86 7.56
C VAL A 469 -19.78 -9.90 8.31
N ILE A 470 -20.21 -9.55 9.53
CA ILE A 470 -20.88 -10.45 10.46
C ILE A 470 -22.39 -10.36 10.28
N ASN A 471 -23.06 -11.48 10.03
CA ASN A 471 -24.52 -11.52 9.93
C ASN A 471 -25.14 -11.94 11.27
N THR A 472 -25.50 -10.98 12.10
CA THR A 472 -26.12 -11.23 13.40
C THR A 472 -27.61 -10.94 13.38
N ALA A 473 -28.45 -11.97 13.47
CA ALA A 473 -29.91 -11.87 13.49
C ALA A 473 -30.49 -11.04 12.33
N GLY A 474 -29.89 -11.13 11.14
CA GLY A 474 -30.31 -10.38 9.95
C GLY A 474 -29.71 -8.97 9.84
N HIS A 475 -28.93 -8.54 10.81
CA HIS A 475 -28.15 -7.30 10.74
C HIS A 475 -26.75 -7.60 10.22
N LEU A 476 -26.32 -6.88 9.18
CA LEU A 476 -24.95 -6.90 8.70
C LEU A 476 -24.13 -5.95 9.58
N VAL A 477 -23.17 -6.50 10.32
CA VAL A 477 -22.31 -5.75 11.25
C VAL A 477 -20.90 -5.68 10.68
N SER A 478 -20.41 -4.48 10.54
CA SER A 478 -19.03 -4.22 10.16
C SER A 478 -18.08 -4.52 11.35
N PRO A 479 -17.11 -5.45 11.20
CA PRO A 479 -16.07 -5.60 12.20
C PRO A 479 -15.36 -4.28 12.50
N PHE A 480 -15.09 -3.50 11.47
CA PHE A 480 -14.40 -2.21 11.58
C PHE A 480 -15.18 -1.18 12.43
N GLU A 481 -16.50 -1.12 12.29
CA GLU A 481 -17.35 -0.24 13.11
C GLU A 481 -17.24 -0.57 14.60
N VAL A 482 -17.25 -1.86 14.92
CA VAL A 482 -17.13 -2.33 16.30
C VAL A 482 -15.71 -2.12 16.85
N GLU A 483 -14.69 -2.38 16.04
CA GLU A 483 -13.28 -2.12 16.35
C GLU A 483 -13.04 -0.63 16.63
N SER A 484 -13.54 0.25 15.77
CA SER A 484 -13.44 1.71 15.95
C SER A 484 -14.09 2.15 17.25
N ALA A 485 -15.31 1.69 17.52
CA ALA A 485 -15.98 2.04 18.79
C ALA A 485 -15.22 1.58 20.03
N LEU A 486 -14.57 0.41 19.99
CA LEU A 486 -13.77 -0.10 21.11
C LEU A 486 -12.48 0.70 21.31
N ILE A 487 -11.82 1.10 20.22
CA ILE A 487 -10.56 1.89 20.24
C ILE A 487 -10.79 3.30 20.84
N GLU A 488 -12.00 3.85 20.79
CA GLU A 488 -12.34 5.10 21.48
C GLU A 488 -12.21 5.02 23.03
N HIS A 489 -12.15 3.81 23.59
CA HIS A 489 -11.99 3.64 25.04
C HIS A 489 -10.51 3.74 25.43
N GLU A 490 -10.19 4.56 26.43
CA GLU A 490 -8.81 4.86 26.86
C GLU A 490 -7.95 3.64 27.21
N ALA A 491 -8.58 2.55 27.65
CA ALA A 491 -7.89 1.31 27.96
C ALA A 491 -7.52 0.47 26.73
N VAL A 492 -8.10 0.73 25.55
CA VAL A 492 -7.95 -0.12 24.36
C VAL A 492 -6.90 0.45 23.42
N ALA A 493 -5.83 -0.30 23.19
CA ALA A 493 -4.82 0.02 22.18
C ALA A 493 -5.22 -0.46 20.79
N GLU A 494 -5.78 -1.68 20.74
CA GLU A 494 -6.17 -2.32 19.48
C GLU A 494 -7.40 -3.22 19.72
N ALA A 495 -8.19 -3.38 18.67
CA ALA A 495 -9.34 -4.27 18.69
C ALA A 495 -9.42 -5.07 17.39
N GLY A 496 -9.76 -6.36 17.49
CA GLY A 496 -10.06 -7.24 16.37
C GLY A 496 -11.41 -7.90 16.58
N VAL A 497 -12.28 -7.87 15.59
CA VAL A 497 -13.67 -8.32 15.71
C VAL A 497 -14.00 -9.40 14.69
N ILE A 498 -14.67 -10.46 15.15
CA ILE A 498 -15.10 -11.60 14.32
C ILE A 498 -16.55 -11.98 14.59
N GLY A 499 -17.15 -12.63 13.60
CA GLY A 499 -18.42 -13.36 13.78
C GLY A 499 -18.15 -14.80 14.23
N ILE A 500 -18.77 -15.22 15.32
CA ILE A 500 -18.77 -16.61 15.75
C ILE A 500 -20.15 -17.22 15.53
N PRO A 501 -20.25 -18.49 15.08
CA PRO A 501 -21.53 -19.13 14.81
C PRO A 501 -22.43 -19.18 16.05
N ASP A 502 -23.72 -18.85 15.86
CA ASP A 502 -24.75 -18.91 16.89
C ASP A 502 -26.00 -19.60 16.35
N LYS A 503 -26.67 -20.41 17.18
CA LYS A 503 -27.82 -21.21 16.76
C LYS A 503 -29.08 -20.39 16.44
N LEU A 504 -29.19 -19.19 17.01
CA LEU A 504 -30.38 -18.33 16.89
C LEU A 504 -30.11 -17.11 16.00
N ALA A 505 -28.92 -16.53 16.14
CA ALA A 505 -28.56 -15.29 15.45
C ALA A 505 -27.75 -15.48 14.16
N MET A 506 -27.51 -16.72 13.73
CA MET A 506 -26.54 -17.12 12.69
C MET A 506 -25.11 -16.90 13.15
N GLU A 507 -24.71 -15.66 13.41
CA GLU A 507 -23.44 -15.28 14.04
C GLU A 507 -23.70 -14.29 15.17
N VAL A 508 -22.78 -14.24 16.12
CA VAL A 508 -22.70 -13.19 17.14
C VAL A 508 -21.35 -12.50 17.07
N VAL A 509 -21.37 -11.22 17.38
CA VAL A 509 -20.15 -10.40 17.37
C VAL A 509 -19.31 -10.73 18.59
N LYS A 510 -18.05 -11.11 18.38
CA LYS A 510 -17.02 -11.28 19.41
C LYS A 510 -15.83 -10.35 19.12
N ALA A 511 -15.36 -9.66 20.15
CA ALA A 511 -14.21 -8.77 20.05
C ALA A 511 -13.02 -9.35 20.83
N PHE A 512 -11.82 -9.02 20.37
CA PHE A 512 -10.55 -9.20 21.04
C PHE A 512 -9.92 -7.84 21.20
N VAL A 513 -9.33 -7.55 22.37
CA VAL A 513 -8.70 -6.26 22.65
C VAL A 513 -7.28 -6.44 23.19
N ALA A 514 -6.36 -5.61 22.70
CA ALA A 514 -5.08 -5.37 23.35
C ALA A 514 -5.14 -4.04 24.10
N LEU A 515 -4.50 -3.97 25.27
CA LEU A 515 -4.62 -2.84 26.17
C LEU A 515 -3.48 -1.82 26.01
N ASN A 516 -3.79 -0.58 26.32
CA ASN A 516 -2.81 0.48 26.51
C ASN A 516 -1.97 0.23 27.78
N ASN A 517 -0.77 0.79 27.80
CA ASN A 517 0.09 0.72 28.98
C ASN A 517 -0.61 1.32 30.22
N GLY A 518 -0.52 0.61 31.35
CA GLY A 518 -1.12 1.03 32.61
C GLY A 518 -2.51 0.46 32.89
N TYR A 519 -3.06 -0.31 31.95
CA TYR A 519 -4.32 -1.04 32.15
C TYR A 519 -4.06 -2.53 32.30
N GLU A 520 -4.83 -3.18 33.18
CA GLU A 520 -4.77 -4.63 33.39
C GLU A 520 -6.12 -5.27 33.06
N TRP A 521 -6.08 -6.40 32.35
CA TRP A 521 -7.29 -7.14 32.03
C TRP A 521 -7.89 -7.78 33.26
N ASN A 522 -9.14 -7.46 33.54
CA ASN A 522 -9.93 -8.02 34.63
C ASN A 522 -11.42 -8.03 34.26
N LYS A 523 -12.24 -8.62 35.13
CA LYS A 523 -13.68 -8.75 34.91
C LYS A 523 -14.40 -7.39 34.87
N GLU A 524 -13.95 -6.46 35.65
CA GLU A 524 -14.50 -5.10 35.75
C GLU A 524 -14.30 -4.36 34.42
N LEU A 525 -13.08 -4.33 33.89
CA LEU A 525 -12.76 -3.69 32.62
C LEU A 525 -13.52 -4.37 31.45
N ARG A 526 -13.64 -5.70 31.46
CA ARG A 526 -14.45 -6.40 30.43
C ARG A 526 -15.90 -5.93 30.42
N LEU A 527 -16.53 -5.83 31.60
CA LEU A 527 -17.91 -5.35 31.71
C LEU A 527 -18.05 -3.88 31.33
N GLU A 528 -17.06 -3.06 31.65
CA GLU A 528 -16.99 -1.65 31.28
C GLU A 528 -16.93 -1.51 29.74
N LEU A 529 -16.04 -2.22 29.06
CA LEU A 529 -15.92 -2.23 27.60
C LEU A 529 -17.21 -2.73 26.92
N MET A 530 -17.85 -3.76 27.45
CA MET A 530 -19.15 -4.24 26.96
C MET A 530 -20.25 -3.18 27.11
N LYS A 531 -20.27 -2.46 28.24
CA LYS A 531 -21.23 -1.38 28.48
C LYS A 531 -20.94 -0.18 27.57
N PHE A 532 -19.66 0.18 27.44
CA PHE A 532 -19.20 1.27 26.60
C PHE A 532 -19.59 1.03 25.13
N SER A 533 -19.24 -0.14 24.57
CA SER A 533 -19.57 -0.49 23.19
C SER A 533 -21.09 -0.53 22.93
N ARG A 534 -21.90 -1.03 23.88
CA ARG A 534 -23.37 -0.98 23.76
C ARG A 534 -23.93 0.44 23.77
N GLY A 535 -23.30 1.34 24.52
CA GLY A 535 -23.69 2.75 24.54
C GLY A 535 -23.37 3.47 23.24
N LYS A 536 -22.33 3.04 22.54
CA LYS A 536 -21.88 3.60 21.27
C LYS A 536 -22.65 3.02 20.05
N LEU A 537 -22.78 1.70 20.01
CA LEU A 537 -23.21 0.97 18.81
C LEU A 537 -24.68 0.49 18.83
N SER A 538 -25.30 0.34 19.94
CA SER A 538 -26.56 -0.35 20.20
C SER A 538 -26.37 -1.82 20.63
N ALA A 539 -27.39 -2.37 21.28
CA ALA A 539 -27.37 -3.75 21.78
C ALA A 539 -27.35 -4.82 20.67
N ALA A 540 -27.82 -4.48 19.47
CA ALA A 540 -27.89 -5.40 18.33
C ALA A 540 -26.51 -5.60 17.65
N VAL A 541 -25.67 -4.57 17.66
CA VAL A 541 -24.37 -4.51 16.93
C VAL A 541 -23.19 -4.71 17.88
N ALA A 542 -23.33 -4.31 19.13
CA ALA A 542 -22.27 -4.42 20.13
C ALA A 542 -21.82 -5.88 20.36
N PRO A 543 -20.52 -6.11 20.65
CA PRO A 543 -20.02 -7.45 20.91
C PRO A 543 -20.75 -8.09 22.09
N ARG A 544 -21.09 -9.37 21.92
CA ARG A 544 -21.68 -10.20 22.98
C ARG A 544 -20.62 -10.72 23.95
N ASP A 545 -19.39 -10.74 23.49
CA ASP A 545 -18.24 -11.15 24.27
C ASP A 545 -17.00 -10.35 23.86
N ILE A 546 -16.12 -10.08 24.85
CA ILE A 546 -14.83 -9.41 24.66
C ILE A 546 -13.78 -10.20 25.41
N ASP A 547 -12.72 -10.60 24.71
CA ASP A 547 -11.55 -11.26 25.29
C ASP A 547 -10.30 -10.41 25.14
N TYR A 548 -9.34 -10.66 25.99
CA TYR A 548 -8.03 -10.03 25.97
C TYR A 548 -7.06 -10.86 25.13
N VAL A 549 -6.21 -10.16 24.39
CA VAL A 549 -5.02 -10.71 23.75
C VAL A 549 -3.83 -9.81 24.06
N GLU A 550 -2.69 -10.40 24.35
CA GLU A 550 -1.47 -9.64 24.61
C GLU A 550 -1.03 -8.88 23.36
N THR A 551 -1.05 -9.56 22.22
CA THR A 551 -0.72 -9.02 20.90
C THR A 551 -1.79 -9.41 19.91
N MET A 552 -2.30 -8.44 19.14
CA MET A 552 -3.26 -8.69 18.09
C MET A 552 -2.56 -9.41 16.92
N PRO A 553 -3.06 -10.56 16.44
CA PRO A 553 -2.46 -11.22 15.29
C PRO A 553 -2.63 -10.36 14.03
N LYS A 554 -1.51 -9.95 13.47
CA LYS A 554 -1.44 -9.07 12.30
C LYS A 554 -0.59 -9.66 11.20
N THR A 555 -0.85 -9.24 10.00
CA THR A 555 0.14 -9.39 8.94
C THR A 555 1.32 -8.46 9.23
N ARG A 556 2.47 -8.76 8.68
CA ARG A 556 3.67 -7.89 8.77
C ARG A 556 3.46 -6.49 8.18
N SER A 557 2.37 -6.26 7.45
CA SER A 557 1.92 -4.91 7.05
C SER A 557 1.02 -4.24 8.09
N GLY A 558 0.78 -4.88 9.23
CA GLY A 558 -0.03 -4.39 10.33
C GLY A 558 -1.52 -4.70 10.25
N LYS A 559 -1.99 -5.36 9.18
CA LYS A 559 -3.41 -5.70 9.01
C LYS A 559 -3.83 -6.83 9.94
N ILE A 560 -4.90 -6.63 10.71
CA ILE A 560 -5.46 -7.64 11.62
C ILE A 560 -5.89 -8.89 10.83
N MET A 561 -5.41 -10.04 11.27
CA MET A 561 -5.74 -11.34 10.69
C MET A 561 -6.99 -11.94 11.33
N ARG A 562 -8.18 -11.38 11.01
CA ARG A 562 -9.47 -11.85 11.57
C ARG A 562 -9.71 -13.32 11.32
N ARG A 563 -9.27 -13.84 10.17
CA ARG A 563 -9.33 -15.27 9.86
C ARG A 563 -8.58 -16.10 10.90
N LEU A 564 -7.42 -15.64 11.35
CA LEU A 564 -6.61 -16.31 12.36
C LEU A 564 -7.27 -16.23 13.75
N LEU A 565 -7.80 -15.07 14.13
CA LEU A 565 -8.62 -14.92 15.34
C LEU A 565 -9.80 -15.90 15.33
N LYS A 566 -10.54 -15.98 14.21
CA LYS A 566 -11.68 -16.88 14.06
C LYS A 566 -11.27 -18.36 14.10
N ALA A 567 -10.15 -18.71 13.47
CA ALA A 567 -9.63 -20.08 13.49
C ALA A 567 -9.23 -20.50 14.92
N ARG A 568 -8.51 -19.66 15.65
CA ARG A 568 -8.12 -19.91 17.05
C ARG A 568 -9.32 -20.03 17.96
N GLU A 569 -10.28 -19.13 17.84
CA GLU A 569 -11.51 -19.13 18.64
C GLU A 569 -12.36 -20.38 18.42
N LEU A 570 -12.45 -20.85 17.18
CA LEU A 570 -13.28 -22.01 16.82
C LEU A 570 -12.50 -23.34 16.85
N GLY A 571 -11.21 -23.33 17.20
CA GLY A 571 -10.36 -24.55 17.17
C GLY A 571 -10.18 -25.14 15.76
N LEU A 572 -10.21 -24.27 14.72
CA LEU A 572 -10.02 -24.66 13.33
C LEU A 572 -8.53 -24.58 12.94
N PRO A 573 -8.10 -25.26 11.87
CA PRO A 573 -6.76 -25.08 11.32
C PRO A 573 -6.49 -23.61 10.97
N GLU A 574 -5.34 -23.08 11.40
CA GLU A 574 -4.98 -21.67 11.21
C GLU A 574 -4.76 -21.29 9.74
N GLY A 575 -4.57 -22.26 8.85
CA GLY A 575 -4.32 -22.05 7.43
C GLY A 575 -2.98 -21.35 7.17
N ASP A 576 -2.91 -20.56 6.09
CA ASP A 576 -1.70 -19.82 5.74
C ASP A 576 -1.44 -18.67 6.73
N ILE A 577 -0.39 -18.83 7.55
CA ILE A 577 0.09 -17.82 8.51
C ILE A 577 1.39 -17.12 8.03
N SER A 578 1.77 -17.33 6.79
CA SER A 578 3.04 -16.88 6.21
C SER A 578 3.23 -15.35 6.24
N THR A 579 2.15 -14.62 6.38
CA THR A 579 2.14 -13.15 6.49
C THR A 579 2.04 -12.65 7.94
N LEU A 580 1.94 -13.56 8.91
CA LEU A 580 1.88 -13.19 10.34
C LEU A 580 3.17 -12.48 10.75
N GLU A 581 3.03 -11.44 11.54
CA GLU A 581 4.14 -10.77 12.21
C GLU A 581 4.73 -11.72 13.23
N ASP A 582 6.06 -11.90 13.21
CA ASP A 582 6.76 -12.66 14.25
C ASP A 582 6.82 -11.80 15.53
N ASP A 583 6.55 -12.37 16.70
CA ASP A 583 6.60 -11.70 18.01
C ASP A 583 7.99 -11.16 18.35
#